data_69766c542c5d6d51996b716191fba290
#
_entry.id   69766c542c5d6d51996b716191fba290
#
_cell.length_a   1.000
_cell.length_b   1.000
_cell.length_c   1.000
_cell.angle_alpha   90.00
_cell.angle_beta   90.00
_cell.angle_gamma   90.00
#
_symmetry.space_group_name_H-M   'P 1'
#
loop_
_entity.id
_entity.type
_entity.pdbx_description
1 polymer ?
#
loop_
_entity_poly.entity_id
_entity_poly.type
_entity_poly.pdbx_seq_one_letter_code
_entity_poly.pdbx_strand_id
1 'polypeptide(L)'
;MLHSSRQLLFRTLFRTSSRWLSFSLGLPMVTLMALSSLSIQAQTPALTAASYPSRNVTIVVPLAAGTGMDTLVRLYAERLTQSLGKPVIVENRPGAAMMLASGQVAKAAPDGLTLLVGTSSPMSINNFLYKQVPYDPERDFVPISLYVKSPFIFVVNPSLPARNVSELVKLLRESKVPLSYSTPGAGLAQHLSMEFMKQKFNLDITHVPYKSSPQSVSDIVAGHVNMAFAEAGLSLPMIRDGKLRALAVSSMARLPSLPEVPSFAEASGAPDFEAVSWHC
;
A
#
# COMPACT_ATOMS: atom_id res chain seq x y z
N MET A 1 -16.97 42.02 10.80
CA MET A 1 -18.39 41.95 10.38
C MET A 1 -18.77 40.51 10.42
N LEU A 2 -19.37 40.06 11.55
CA LEU A 2 -20.81 39.79 11.74
C LEU A 2 -21.25 38.56 10.91
N HIS A 3 -21.72 37.43 11.39
CA HIS A 3 -22.69 37.09 12.46
C HIS A 3 -22.66 35.58 12.64
N SER A 4 -22.61 35.01 13.78
CA SER A 4 -23.53 34.73 14.89
C SER A 4 -24.34 33.44 14.71
N SER A 5 -24.04 32.52 15.64
CA SER A 5 -24.93 31.86 16.60
C SER A 5 -26.28 31.30 16.13
N ARG A 6 -26.52 30.03 16.42
CA ARG A 6 -27.77 29.56 17.05
C ARG A 6 -27.56 28.21 17.75
N GLN A 7 -27.43 28.28 19.08
CA GLN A 7 -27.86 27.22 20.01
C GLN A 7 -29.35 27.41 20.32
N LEU A 8 -30.08 26.34 20.49
CA LEU A 8 -31.36 26.24 21.18
C LEU A 8 -31.50 24.76 21.59
N LEU A 9 -31.24 24.39 22.83
CA LEU A 9 -32.07 24.39 24.03
C LEU A 9 -33.47 23.82 23.82
N PHE A 10 -33.68 22.57 24.25
CA PHE A 10 -34.95 22.15 24.79
C PHE A 10 -34.76 21.42 26.14
N ARG A 11 -35.22 22.10 27.15
CA ARG A 11 -35.29 21.64 28.54
C ARG A 11 -36.77 21.40 28.92
N THR A 12 -36.99 20.32 29.64
CA THR A 12 -37.97 20.09 30.70
C THR A 12 -39.48 20.13 30.40
N LEU A 13 -40.18 19.09 30.80
CA LEU A 13 -41.09 19.22 31.95
C LEU A 13 -41.60 17.85 32.44
N PHE A 14 -41.25 17.53 33.67
CA PHE A 14 -41.96 16.58 34.58
C PHE A 14 -43.29 17.15 34.95
N ARG A 15 -44.33 16.32 35.04
CA ARG A 15 -45.40 16.54 36.03
C ARG A 15 -46.07 15.23 36.42
N THR A 16 -45.96 14.96 37.71
CA THR A 16 -46.64 13.98 38.52
C THR A 16 -48.16 14.24 38.66
N SER A 17 -48.93 13.18 38.71
CA SER A 17 -50.13 13.20 39.59
C SER A 17 -50.55 11.79 39.98
N SER A 18 -50.44 11.54 41.24
CA SER A 18 -51.00 10.44 42.03
C SER A 18 -52.54 10.58 42.15
N ARG A 19 -53.29 9.51 42.03
CA ARG A 19 -54.58 9.35 42.73
C ARG A 19 -54.82 7.89 43.07
N TRP A 20 -54.89 7.65 44.35
CA TRP A 20 -55.34 6.46 45.04
C TRP A 20 -56.86 6.23 44.84
N LEU A 21 -57.26 4.99 44.68
CA LEU A 21 -58.56 4.53 45.16
C LEU A 21 -58.53 3.02 45.38
N SER A 22 -58.61 2.66 46.64
CA SER A 22 -58.80 1.33 47.17
C SER A 22 -60.21 0.82 46.88
N PHE A 23 -60.39 -0.42 46.51
CA PHE A 23 -61.59 -1.17 46.87
C PHE A 23 -61.25 -2.66 47.07
N SER A 24 -61.84 -3.18 48.13
CA SER A 24 -61.60 -4.41 48.81
C SER A 24 -62.44 -5.60 48.32
N LEU A 25 -61.95 -6.77 48.64
CA LEU A 25 -62.67 -8.04 48.91
C LEU A 25 -63.23 -8.86 47.75
N GLY A 26 -62.77 -10.07 47.70
CA GLY A 26 -63.45 -11.22 47.08
C GLY A 26 -62.54 -12.39 46.78
N LEU A 27 -62.20 -13.21 47.77
CA LEU A 27 -61.80 -14.61 47.52
C LEU A 27 -63.06 -15.43 47.22
N PRO A 28 -63.02 -16.38 46.27
CA PRO A 28 -62.66 -17.74 46.65
C PRO A 28 -61.84 -18.50 45.58
N MET A 29 -60.88 -19.22 46.05
CA MET A 29 -60.71 -20.69 45.96
C MET A 29 -60.71 -21.38 44.61
N VAL A 30 -59.58 -22.04 44.40
CA VAL A 30 -59.39 -23.30 43.65
C VAL A 30 -59.36 -23.19 42.13
N THR A 31 -58.16 -23.27 41.53
CA THR A 31 -57.77 -24.51 40.81
C THR A 31 -56.26 -24.46 40.52
N LEU A 32 -55.55 -25.40 41.12
CA LEU A 32 -54.16 -25.73 40.87
C LEU A 32 -54.07 -26.38 39.50
N MET A 33 -53.77 -25.63 38.48
CA MET A 33 -53.35 -26.16 37.19
C MET A 33 -51.85 -25.85 37.04
N ALA A 34 -51.08 -26.92 37.22
CA ALA A 34 -49.67 -26.97 36.88
C ALA A 34 -49.49 -26.72 35.38
N LEU A 35 -49.29 -25.48 34.99
CA LEU A 35 -48.72 -25.18 33.66
C LEU A 35 -47.23 -25.44 33.74
N SER A 36 -46.82 -26.61 33.36
CA SER A 36 -45.44 -26.93 33.00
C SER A 36 -45.01 -25.95 31.92
N SER A 37 -44.28 -24.91 32.31
CA SER A 37 -43.58 -24.04 31.39
C SER A 37 -42.52 -24.86 30.67
N LEU A 38 -42.85 -25.42 29.52
CA LEU A 38 -41.85 -25.85 28.57
C LEU A 38 -41.08 -24.59 28.15
N SER A 39 -39.96 -24.36 28.82
CA SER A 39 -38.94 -23.45 28.34
C SER A 39 -38.42 -24.02 27.03
N ILE A 40 -39.03 -23.60 25.93
CA ILE A 40 -38.40 -23.72 24.61
C ILE A 40 -37.17 -22.81 24.67
N GLN A 41 -36.05 -23.38 25.10
CA GLN A 41 -34.76 -22.78 24.80
C GLN A 41 -34.63 -22.75 23.29
N ALA A 42 -34.97 -21.61 22.73
CA ALA A 42 -34.51 -21.30 21.37
C ALA A 42 -32.99 -21.36 21.43
N GLN A 43 -32.44 -22.53 21.12
CA GLN A 43 -31.04 -22.65 20.75
C GLN A 43 -30.87 -21.78 19.50
N THR A 44 -30.50 -20.53 19.71
CA THR A 44 -29.88 -19.74 18.64
C THR A 44 -28.74 -20.62 18.14
N PRO A 45 -28.76 -21.09 16.87
CA PRO A 45 -27.61 -21.81 16.36
C PRO A 45 -26.44 -20.84 16.56
N ALA A 46 -25.51 -21.22 17.45
CA ALA A 46 -24.21 -20.59 17.47
C ALA A 46 -23.72 -20.76 16.04
N LEU A 47 -23.67 -19.65 15.29
CA LEU A 47 -22.93 -19.58 14.05
C LEU A 47 -21.52 -19.98 14.44
N THR A 48 -21.22 -21.27 14.33
CA THR A 48 -19.83 -21.75 14.36
C THR A 48 -19.17 -20.95 13.26
N ALA A 49 -18.38 -19.97 13.65
CA ALA A 49 -17.59 -19.19 12.70
C ALA A 49 -16.87 -20.24 11.83
N ALA A 50 -17.29 -20.33 10.57
CA ALA A 50 -16.68 -21.27 9.65
C ALA A 50 -15.17 -21.01 9.75
N SER A 51 -14.38 -22.06 10.03
CA SER A 51 -12.96 -21.92 10.29
C SER A 51 -12.31 -21.22 9.09
N TYR A 52 -11.88 -19.98 9.30
CA TYR A 52 -11.14 -19.26 8.26
C TYR A 52 -9.67 -19.70 8.30
N PRO A 53 -9.07 -19.95 7.14
CA PRO A 53 -9.66 -20.00 5.79
C PRO A 53 -10.33 -21.35 5.50
N SER A 54 -11.48 -21.33 4.80
CA SER A 54 -12.20 -22.55 4.41
C SER A 54 -11.50 -23.32 3.28
N ARG A 55 -10.72 -22.62 2.44
CA ARG A 55 -9.94 -23.14 1.31
C ARG A 55 -8.63 -22.36 1.19
N ASN A 56 -7.84 -22.60 0.15
CA ASN A 56 -6.61 -21.87 -0.12
C ASN A 56 -6.86 -20.37 -0.19
N VAL A 57 -5.92 -19.58 0.36
CA VAL A 57 -5.88 -18.13 0.21
C VAL A 57 -4.99 -17.78 -0.99
N THR A 58 -5.42 -16.87 -1.83
CA THR A 58 -4.63 -16.35 -2.95
C THR A 58 -4.20 -14.92 -2.67
N ILE A 59 -2.89 -14.64 -2.74
CA ILE A 59 -2.35 -13.29 -2.69
C ILE A 59 -1.97 -12.87 -4.10
N VAL A 60 -2.68 -11.89 -4.64
CA VAL A 60 -2.43 -11.33 -5.97
C VAL A 60 -1.38 -10.23 -5.85
N VAL A 61 -0.25 -10.41 -6.53
CA VAL A 61 0.88 -9.48 -6.59
C VAL A 61 0.84 -8.73 -7.92
N PRO A 62 0.73 -7.39 -7.92
CA PRO A 62 0.55 -6.60 -9.13
C PRO A 62 1.85 -6.37 -9.93
N LEU A 63 2.92 -7.06 -9.60
CA LEU A 63 4.22 -6.99 -10.26
C LEU A 63 4.69 -8.35 -10.76
N ALA A 64 5.67 -8.33 -11.67
CA ALA A 64 6.29 -9.55 -12.17
C ALA A 64 7.00 -10.33 -11.06
N ALA A 65 7.10 -11.64 -11.24
CA ALA A 65 7.91 -12.50 -10.39
C ALA A 65 9.38 -12.05 -10.37
N GLY A 66 10.07 -12.27 -9.24
CA GLY A 66 11.47 -11.88 -9.05
C GLY A 66 11.68 -10.41 -8.66
N THR A 67 10.62 -9.63 -8.49
CA THR A 67 10.72 -8.30 -7.87
C THR A 67 10.91 -8.41 -6.36
N GLY A 68 11.43 -7.36 -5.72
CA GLY A 68 11.56 -7.30 -4.25
C GLY A 68 10.23 -7.53 -3.54
N MET A 69 9.13 -7.02 -4.09
CA MET A 69 7.77 -7.27 -3.60
C MET A 69 7.40 -8.76 -3.68
N ASP A 70 7.60 -9.40 -4.83
CA ASP A 70 7.28 -10.82 -5.01
C ASP A 70 8.04 -11.70 -4.02
N THR A 71 9.33 -11.46 -3.85
CA THR A 71 10.18 -12.18 -2.90
C THR A 71 9.66 -12.03 -1.48
N LEU A 72 9.32 -10.82 -1.06
CA LEU A 72 8.81 -10.54 0.28
C LEU A 72 7.44 -11.19 0.52
N VAL A 73 6.54 -11.10 -0.45
CA VAL A 73 5.19 -11.69 -0.34
C VAL A 73 5.26 -13.22 -0.26
N ARG A 74 6.17 -13.87 -0.98
CA ARG A 74 6.38 -15.33 -0.86
C ARG A 74 6.84 -15.74 0.53
N LEU A 75 7.69 -14.93 1.16
CA LEU A 75 8.13 -15.15 2.54
C LEU A 75 6.95 -15.04 3.53
N TYR A 76 6.07 -14.06 3.34
CA TYR A 76 4.83 -13.95 4.14
C TYR A 76 3.86 -15.10 3.85
N ALA A 77 3.68 -15.48 2.59
CA ALA A 77 2.79 -16.57 2.20
C ALA A 77 3.18 -17.90 2.84
N GLU A 78 4.49 -18.19 2.94
CA GLU A 78 5.01 -19.36 3.66
C GLU A 78 4.62 -19.33 5.14
N ARG A 79 4.85 -18.20 5.82
CA ARG A 79 4.50 -18.04 7.24
C ARG A 79 2.99 -18.09 7.48
N LEU A 80 2.21 -17.48 6.61
CA LEU A 80 0.76 -17.52 6.67
C LEU A 80 0.23 -18.94 6.45
N THR A 81 0.82 -19.71 5.53
CA THR A 81 0.47 -21.13 5.31
C THR A 81 0.64 -21.94 6.60
N GLN A 82 1.75 -21.74 7.32
CA GLN A 82 2.00 -22.40 8.60
C GLN A 82 0.98 -21.97 9.68
N SER A 83 0.69 -20.68 9.77
CA SER A 83 -0.22 -20.12 10.77
C SER A 83 -1.69 -20.46 10.52
N LEU A 84 -2.13 -20.41 9.26
CA LEU A 84 -3.52 -20.62 8.87
C LEU A 84 -3.89 -22.09 8.65
N GLY A 85 -2.90 -22.98 8.54
CA GLY A 85 -3.11 -24.41 8.27
C GLY A 85 -3.72 -24.70 6.87
N LYS A 86 -3.66 -23.74 5.96
CA LYS A 86 -4.10 -23.86 4.56
C LYS A 86 -3.08 -23.22 3.63
N PRO A 87 -2.90 -23.72 2.41
CA PRO A 87 -1.99 -23.13 1.44
C PRO A 87 -2.32 -21.65 1.15
N VAL A 88 -1.29 -20.82 1.15
CA VAL A 88 -1.33 -19.42 0.70
C VAL A 88 -0.56 -19.33 -0.62
N ILE A 89 -1.27 -19.07 -1.71
CA ILE A 89 -0.74 -19.11 -3.08
C ILE A 89 -0.46 -17.69 -3.54
N VAL A 90 0.74 -17.46 -4.09
CA VAL A 90 1.14 -16.16 -4.66
C VAL A 90 0.92 -16.19 -6.17
N GLU A 91 0.14 -15.25 -6.67
CA GLU A 91 -0.18 -15.09 -8.08
C GLU A 91 0.28 -13.73 -8.60
N ASN A 92 1.21 -13.71 -9.57
CA ASN A 92 1.71 -12.48 -10.16
C ASN A 92 0.84 -12.05 -11.35
N ARG A 93 0.31 -10.82 -11.31
CA ARG A 93 -0.54 -10.21 -12.35
C ARG A 93 -0.05 -8.81 -12.70
N PRO A 94 1.11 -8.68 -13.36
CA PRO A 94 1.63 -7.37 -13.77
C PRO A 94 0.82 -6.76 -14.91
N GLY A 95 0.84 -5.44 -15.02
CA GLY A 95 0.31 -4.72 -16.17
C GLY A 95 -0.55 -3.51 -15.81
N ALA A 96 -0.69 -2.61 -16.79
CA ALA A 96 -1.50 -1.39 -16.72
C ALA A 96 -1.27 -0.58 -15.43
N ALA A 97 -0.02 -0.27 -15.09
CA ALA A 97 0.34 0.41 -13.82
C ALA A 97 -0.30 -0.24 -12.58
N MET A 98 -0.28 -1.58 -12.52
CA MET A 98 -0.88 -2.42 -11.46
C MET A 98 -2.42 -2.46 -11.44
N MET A 99 -3.09 -1.74 -12.33
CA MET A 99 -4.57 -1.71 -12.39
C MET A 99 -5.17 -3.06 -12.78
N LEU A 100 -4.44 -3.92 -13.50
CA LEU A 100 -4.94 -5.24 -13.90
C LEU A 100 -5.22 -6.13 -12.68
N ALA A 101 -4.25 -6.26 -11.79
CA ALA A 101 -4.39 -7.04 -10.55
C ALA A 101 -5.45 -6.42 -9.62
N SER A 102 -5.38 -5.10 -9.41
CA SER A 102 -6.32 -4.39 -8.53
C SER A 102 -7.76 -4.51 -9.02
N GLY A 103 -8.02 -4.33 -10.32
CA GLY A 103 -9.34 -4.48 -10.90
C GLY A 103 -9.87 -5.93 -10.88
N GLN A 104 -8.97 -6.93 -10.89
CA GLN A 104 -9.34 -8.34 -10.70
C GLN A 104 -9.79 -8.59 -9.26
N VAL A 105 -9.01 -8.15 -8.27
CA VAL A 105 -9.32 -8.39 -6.86
C VAL A 105 -10.53 -7.58 -6.40
N ALA A 106 -10.72 -6.36 -6.90
CA ALA A 106 -11.91 -5.56 -6.63
C ALA A 106 -13.23 -6.25 -7.02
N LYS A 107 -13.17 -7.21 -7.97
CA LYS A 107 -14.31 -8.00 -8.43
C LYS A 107 -14.37 -9.39 -7.81
N ALA A 108 -13.42 -9.76 -6.97
CA ALA A 108 -13.41 -11.06 -6.30
C ALA A 108 -14.48 -11.10 -5.20
N ALA A 109 -14.86 -12.33 -4.80
CA ALA A 109 -15.78 -12.50 -3.67
C ALA A 109 -15.16 -11.90 -2.39
N PRO A 110 -15.91 -11.14 -1.58
CA PRO A 110 -15.41 -10.53 -0.35
C PRO A 110 -15.35 -11.51 0.83
N ASP A 111 -14.87 -12.73 0.56
CA ASP A 111 -14.75 -13.83 1.53
C ASP A 111 -13.39 -13.87 2.24
N GLY A 112 -12.50 -12.95 1.93
CA GLY A 112 -11.16 -12.86 2.50
C GLY A 112 -10.17 -13.89 1.92
N LEU A 113 -10.56 -14.69 0.92
CA LEU A 113 -9.70 -15.73 0.35
C LEU A 113 -8.90 -15.23 -0.87
N THR A 114 -9.21 -14.04 -1.37
CA THR A 114 -8.43 -13.36 -2.41
C THR A 114 -7.95 -12.03 -1.88
N LEU A 115 -6.64 -11.90 -1.70
CA LEU A 115 -5.99 -10.72 -1.15
C LEU A 115 -5.21 -10.00 -2.23
N LEU A 116 -5.12 -8.68 -2.15
CA LEU A 116 -4.29 -7.85 -3.01
C LEU A 116 -3.08 -7.35 -2.22
N VAL A 117 -1.92 -7.39 -2.82
CA VAL A 117 -0.82 -6.53 -2.40
C VAL A 117 -1.04 -5.15 -3.00
N GLY A 118 -1.62 -4.27 -2.19
CA GLY A 118 -1.81 -2.87 -2.56
C GLY A 118 -0.50 -2.09 -2.41
N THR A 119 -0.28 -1.13 -3.31
CA THR A 119 0.85 -0.18 -3.21
C THR A 119 0.36 1.24 -3.39
N SER A 120 1.25 2.21 -3.17
CA SER A 120 0.95 3.63 -3.41
C SER A 120 0.39 3.90 -4.81
N SER A 121 0.87 3.19 -5.85
CA SER A 121 0.39 3.42 -7.22
C SER A 121 -1.09 3.07 -7.42
N PRO A 122 -1.56 1.84 -7.25
CA PRO A 122 -2.96 1.50 -7.44
C PRO A 122 -3.88 2.05 -6.35
N MET A 123 -3.39 2.23 -5.12
CA MET A 123 -4.24 2.65 -3.99
C MET A 123 -4.39 4.18 -3.86
N SER A 124 -3.53 4.96 -4.51
CA SER A 124 -3.58 6.42 -4.40
C SER A 124 -3.30 7.12 -5.73
N ILE A 125 -2.17 6.84 -6.38
CA ILE A 125 -1.63 7.64 -7.49
C ILE A 125 -2.46 7.51 -8.76
N ASN A 126 -2.93 6.30 -9.09
CA ASN A 126 -3.58 6.02 -10.37
C ASN A 126 -4.85 6.86 -10.59
N ASN A 127 -5.59 7.17 -9.55
CA ASN A 127 -6.80 8.01 -9.63
C ASN A 127 -6.53 9.44 -10.10
N PHE A 128 -5.30 9.92 -9.96
CA PHE A 128 -4.89 11.25 -10.42
C PHE A 128 -4.21 11.21 -11.79
N LEU A 129 -3.64 10.05 -12.18
CA LEU A 129 -2.90 9.93 -13.45
C LEU A 129 -3.75 9.41 -14.61
N TYR A 130 -4.76 8.59 -14.33
CA TYR A 130 -5.55 7.92 -15.37
C TYR A 130 -6.99 8.39 -15.36
N LYS A 131 -7.53 8.65 -16.55
CA LYS A 131 -8.95 9.04 -16.72
C LYS A 131 -9.94 7.95 -16.32
N GLN A 132 -9.53 6.70 -16.42
CA GLN A 132 -10.35 5.53 -16.09
C GLN A 132 -9.53 4.55 -15.28
N VAL A 133 -9.94 4.35 -14.03
CA VAL A 133 -9.41 3.34 -13.11
C VAL A 133 -10.54 2.32 -12.88
N PRO A 134 -10.33 1.01 -13.11
CA PRO A 134 -11.41 0.02 -13.10
C PRO A 134 -11.84 -0.42 -11.69
N TYR A 135 -11.49 0.31 -10.65
CA TYR A 135 -11.82 0.09 -9.24
C TYR A 135 -11.80 1.42 -8.48
N ASP A 136 -12.38 1.42 -7.30
CA ASP A 136 -12.32 2.51 -6.33
C ASP A 136 -11.49 2.02 -5.11
N PRO A 137 -10.31 2.60 -4.84
CA PRO A 137 -9.44 2.09 -3.78
C PRO A 137 -10.02 2.23 -2.37
N GLU A 138 -10.94 3.17 -2.14
CA GLU A 138 -11.55 3.38 -0.82
C GLU A 138 -12.79 2.50 -0.60
N ARG A 139 -13.52 2.21 -1.67
CA ARG A 139 -14.78 1.47 -1.59
C ARG A 139 -14.64 -0.03 -1.84
N ASP A 140 -13.76 -0.41 -2.77
CA ASP A 140 -13.71 -1.78 -3.27
C ASP A 140 -12.71 -2.66 -2.50
N PHE A 141 -11.95 -2.08 -1.55
CA PHE A 141 -10.97 -2.80 -0.73
C PHE A 141 -11.13 -2.52 0.76
N VAL A 142 -10.87 -3.54 1.55
CA VAL A 142 -10.75 -3.42 3.01
C VAL A 142 -9.26 -3.52 3.37
N PRO A 143 -8.64 -2.46 3.91
CA PRO A 143 -7.24 -2.50 4.30
C PRO A 143 -7.03 -3.46 5.48
N ILE A 144 -6.01 -4.32 5.38
CA ILE A 144 -5.67 -5.29 6.42
C ILE A 144 -4.49 -4.80 7.24
N SER A 145 -3.37 -4.50 6.59
CA SER A 145 -2.15 -4.06 7.26
C SER A 145 -1.18 -3.37 6.30
N LEU A 146 -0.52 -2.34 6.79
CA LEU A 146 0.69 -1.81 6.16
C LEU A 146 1.87 -2.69 6.61
N TYR A 147 2.45 -3.47 5.70
CA TYR A 147 3.50 -4.41 6.06
C TYR A 147 4.91 -3.98 5.66
N VAL A 148 5.05 -3.01 4.73
CA VAL A 148 6.35 -2.47 4.37
C VAL A 148 6.29 -1.02 3.89
N LYS A 149 7.30 -0.23 4.26
CA LYS A 149 7.70 1.00 3.58
C LYS A 149 8.98 0.70 2.80
N SER A 150 8.98 0.99 1.51
CA SER A 150 10.06 0.64 0.59
C SER A 150 10.66 1.89 -0.02
N PRO A 151 11.70 2.45 0.56
CA PRO A 151 12.47 3.49 -0.07
C PRO A 151 13.26 2.93 -1.26
N PHE A 152 13.58 3.79 -2.21
CA PHE A 152 14.38 3.46 -3.37
C PHE A 152 15.84 3.88 -3.14
N ILE A 153 16.75 3.23 -3.85
CA ILE A 153 18.14 3.66 -3.98
C ILE A 153 18.28 4.36 -5.33
N PHE A 154 18.75 5.59 -5.31
CA PHE A 154 19.06 6.31 -6.52
C PHE A 154 20.41 5.84 -7.05
N VAL A 155 20.36 5.09 -8.13
CA VAL A 155 21.51 4.42 -8.75
C VAL A 155 21.82 4.98 -10.12
N VAL A 156 23.11 4.96 -10.45
CA VAL A 156 23.61 5.29 -11.78
C VAL A 156 24.53 4.19 -12.31
N ASN A 157 24.70 4.15 -13.64
CA ASN A 157 25.77 3.35 -14.23
C ASN A 157 27.14 3.91 -13.77
N PRO A 158 28.11 3.08 -13.33
CA PRO A 158 29.42 3.52 -12.85
C PRO A 158 30.26 4.30 -13.85
N SER A 159 30.00 4.17 -15.16
CA SER A 159 30.67 4.95 -16.20
C SER A 159 30.30 6.43 -16.21
N LEU A 160 29.15 6.78 -15.56
CA LEU A 160 28.72 8.18 -15.46
C LEU A 160 29.70 8.97 -14.58
N PRO A 161 30.22 10.14 -15.03
CA PRO A 161 31.20 10.91 -14.28
C PRO A 161 30.54 11.76 -13.18
N ALA A 162 29.76 11.11 -12.31
CA ALA A 162 29.14 11.71 -11.15
C ALA A 162 29.23 10.75 -9.96
N ARG A 163 29.69 11.24 -8.81
CA ARG A 163 29.91 10.46 -7.57
C ARG A 163 28.92 10.80 -6.47
N ASN A 164 28.16 11.86 -6.64
CA ASN A 164 27.11 12.31 -5.72
C ASN A 164 25.98 13.01 -6.49
N VAL A 165 24.89 13.33 -5.80
CA VAL A 165 23.70 13.94 -6.40
C VAL A 165 24.00 15.32 -6.99
N SER A 166 24.81 16.13 -6.31
CA SER A 166 25.15 17.48 -6.77
C SER A 166 25.95 17.46 -8.08
N GLU A 167 26.95 16.57 -8.18
CA GLU A 167 27.71 16.35 -9.43
C GLU A 167 26.81 15.85 -10.56
N LEU A 168 25.86 14.95 -10.24
CA LEU A 168 24.93 14.47 -11.23
C LEU A 168 24.00 15.56 -11.73
N VAL A 169 23.44 16.38 -10.85
CA VAL A 169 22.57 17.51 -11.23
C VAL A 169 23.33 18.51 -12.11
N LYS A 170 24.61 18.79 -11.79
CA LYS A 170 25.46 19.63 -12.63
C LYS A 170 25.67 18.98 -14.02
N LEU A 171 26.03 17.69 -14.05
CA LEU A 171 26.23 16.94 -15.29
C LEU A 171 24.97 16.97 -16.17
N LEU A 172 23.79 16.74 -15.58
CA LEU A 172 22.50 16.73 -16.28
C LEU A 172 22.16 18.08 -16.91
N ARG A 173 22.57 19.19 -16.28
CA ARG A 173 22.36 20.55 -16.81
C ARG A 173 23.33 20.92 -17.93
N GLU A 174 24.56 20.42 -17.87
CA GLU A 174 25.65 20.79 -18.77
C GLU A 174 25.81 19.81 -19.93
N SER A 175 25.24 18.60 -19.84
CA SER A 175 25.40 17.56 -20.86
C SER A 175 24.74 17.93 -22.17
N LYS A 176 25.54 17.85 -23.23
CA LYS A 176 25.05 17.96 -24.62
C LYS A 176 24.48 16.65 -25.17
N VAL A 177 24.73 15.55 -24.47
CA VAL A 177 24.21 14.22 -24.81
C VAL A 177 22.98 13.97 -23.99
N PRO A 178 21.84 13.58 -24.57
CA PRO A 178 20.65 13.23 -23.81
C PRO A 178 20.95 12.10 -22.84
N LEU A 179 20.67 12.33 -21.56
CA LEU A 179 20.73 11.31 -20.52
C LEU A 179 19.33 10.77 -20.26
N SER A 180 19.26 9.52 -19.84
CA SER A 180 17.98 8.83 -19.66
C SER A 180 17.88 8.14 -18.30
N TYR A 181 16.65 7.94 -17.85
CA TYR A 181 16.35 7.16 -16.67
C TYR A 181 15.35 6.06 -16.99
N SER A 182 15.49 4.94 -16.31
CA SER A 182 14.57 3.81 -16.44
C SER A 182 13.58 3.73 -15.30
N THR A 183 12.42 3.16 -15.59
CA THR A 183 11.42 2.78 -14.57
C THR A 183 10.78 1.45 -14.94
N PRO A 184 10.21 0.71 -13.98
CA PRO A 184 9.48 -0.52 -14.28
C PRO A 184 8.09 -0.26 -14.90
N GLY A 185 7.74 1.00 -15.18
CA GLY A 185 6.50 1.40 -15.83
C GLY A 185 6.16 2.87 -15.58
N ALA A 186 5.45 3.46 -16.51
CA ALA A 186 4.92 4.81 -16.38
C ALA A 186 3.87 4.89 -15.24
N GLY A 187 3.89 5.97 -14.45
CA GLY A 187 2.95 6.20 -13.36
C GLY A 187 3.25 5.44 -12.07
N LEU A 188 4.29 4.60 -12.04
CA LEU A 188 4.71 3.96 -10.80
C LEU A 188 5.48 4.92 -9.89
N ALA A 189 5.64 4.56 -8.62
CA ALA A 189 6.31 5.41 -7.63
C ALA A 189 7.74 5.81 -8.07
N GLN A 190 8.50 4.92 -8.70
CA GLN A 190 9.83 5.22 -9.25
C GLN A 190 9.79 6.29 -10.36
N HIS A 191 8.77 6.25 -11.21
CA HIS A 191 8.57 7.28 -12.24
C HIS A 191 8.31 8.63 -11.59
N LEU A 192 7.38 8.69 -10.65
CA LEU A 192 7.05 9.94 -9.95
C LEU A 192 8.22 10.48 -9.14
N SER A 193 9.04 9.60 -8.54
CA SER A 193 10.27 10.02 -7.85
C SER A 193 11.25 10.73 -8.79
N MET A 194 11.39 10.23 -10.02
CA MET A 194 12.22 10.88 -11.04
C MET A 194 11.60 12.19 -11.54
N GLU A 195 10.30 12.21 -11.79
CA GLU A 195 9.62 13.45 -12.22
C GLU A 195 9.67 14.52 -11.10
N PHE A 196 9.54 14.12 -9.84
CA PHE A 196 9.73 15.03 -8.71
C PHE A 196 11.16 15.60 -8.67
N MET A 197 12.18 14.76 -8.86
CA MET A 197 13.56 15.21 -8.99
C MET A 197 13.75 16.16 -10.18
N LYS A 198 13.21 15.81 -11.35
CA LYS A 198 13.27 16.67 -12.56
C LYS A 198 12.67 18.04 -12.29
N GLN A 199 11.49 18.09 -11.70
CA GLN A 199 10.81 19.32 -11.34
C GLN A 199 11.61 20.14 -10.31
N LYS A 200 12.09 19.50 -9.24
CA LYS A 200 12.82 20.15 -8.15
C LYS A 200 14.10 20.82 -8.60
N PHE A 201 14.82 20.20 -9.54
CA PHE A 201 16.11 20.68 -10.04
C PHE A 201 16.06 21.30 -11.45
N ASN A 202 14.87 21.42 -12.04
CA ASN A 202 14.63 21.90 -13.40
C ASN A 202 15.51 21.16 -14.41
N LEU A 203 15.33 19.85 -14.52
CA LEU A 203 16.13 18.95 -15.36
C LEU A 203 15.29 18.40 -16.52
N ASP A 204 15.94 18.23 -17.67
CA ASP A 204 15.39 17.50 -18.81
C ASP A 204 16.12 16.17 -18.96
N ILE A 205 15.40 15.06 -18.68
CA ILE A 205 15.95 13.70 -18.72
C ILE A 205 14.93 12.80 -19.40
N THR A 206 15.36 12.01 -20.36
CA THR A 206 14.48 11.14 -21.13
C THR A 206 14.00 9.94 -20.30
N HIS A 207 12.69 9.72 -20.25
CA HIS A 207 12.10 8.55 -19.61
C HIS A 207 12.11 7.32 -20.52
N VAL A 208 12.61 6.19 -20.02
CA VAL A 208 12.58 4.88 -20.67
C VAL A 208 11.79 3.90 -19.81
N PRO A 209 10.52 3.64 -20.14
CA PRO A 209 9.69 2.71 -19.38
C PRO A 209 9.98 1.26 -19.78
N TYR A 210 10.14 0.38 -18.79
CA TYR A 210 10.30 -1.06 -18.93
C TYR A 210 9.04 -1.79 -18.45
N LYS A 211 8.96 -3.09 -18.70
CA LYS A 211 7.85 -3.94 -18.25
C LYS A 211 8.09 -4.52 -16.84
N SER A 212 9.32 -4.39 -16.31
CA SER A 212 9.68 -4.92 -14.99
C SER A 212 10.92 -4.23 -14.40
N SER A 213 11.04 -4.22 -13.08
CA SER A 213 12.21 -3.69 -12.37
C SER A 213 13.51 -4.46 -12.71
N PRO A 214 13.55 -5.81 -12.80
CA PRO A 214 14.76 -6.52 -13.19
C PRO A 214 15.32 -6.09 -14.54
N GLN A 215 14.47 -5.94 -15.55
CA GLN A 215 14.87 -5.49 -16.89
C GLN A 215 15.43 -4.06 -16.85
N SER A 216 14.74 -3.16 -16.15
CA SER A 216 15.17 -1.77 -15.94
C SER A 216 16.58 -1.70 -15.33
N VAL A 217 16.83 -2.46 -14.24
CA VAL A 217 18.13 -2.49 -13.57
C VAL A 217 19.21 -3.11 -14.44
N SER A 218 18.91 -4.18 -15.17
CA SER A 218 19.85 -4.84 -16.08
C SER A 218 20.38 -3.88 -17.17
N ASP A 219 19.49 -3.03 -17.71
CA ASP A 219 19.87 -2.08 -18.76
C ASP A 219 20.66 -0.88 -18.22
N ILE A 220 20.51 -0.53 -16.93
CA ILE A 220 21.43 0.43 -16.29
C ILE A 220 22.83 -0.20 -16.15
N VAL A 221 22.92 -1.45 -15.70
CA VAL A 221 24.21 -2.17 -15.61
C VAL A 221 24.89 -2.26 -16.96
N ALA A 222 24.13 -2.53 -18.03
CA ALA A 222 24.64 -2.60 -19.40
C ALA A 222 25.03 -1.22 -19.99
N GLY A 223 24.61 -0.12 -19.35
CA GLY A 223 24.87 1.25 -19.84
C GLY A 223 23.91 1.73 -20.94
N HIS A 224 22.84 0.99 -21.22
CA HIS A 224 21.80 1.40 -22.17
C HIS A 224 20.96 2.57 -21.64
N VAL A 225 20.82 2.66 -20.32
CA VAL A 225 20.15 3.74 -19.59
C VAL A 225 21.06 4.19 -18.43
N ASN A 226 20.99 5.45 -18.06
CA ASN A 226 22.00 6.04 -17.20
C ASN A 226 21.70 5.87 -15.69
N MET A 227 20.43 5.95 -15.28
CA MET A 227 20.05 6.04 -13.87
C MET A 227 18.62 5.56 -13.59
N ALA A 228 18.32 5.32 -12.33
CA ALA A 228 16.95 5.09 -11.82
C ALA A 228 16.85 5.25 -10.30
N PHE A 229 15.63 5.42 -9.80
CA PHE A 229 15.27 5.02 -8.46
C PHE A 229 14.94 3.52 -8.46
N ALA A 230 15.80 2.70 -7.89
CA ALA A 230 15.74 1.24 -7.93
C ALA A 230 15.34 0.64 -6.57
N GLU A 231 14.68 -0.51 -6.61
CA GLU A 231 14.36 -1.27 -5.39
C GLU A 231 15.63 -1.82 -4.74
N ALA A 232 15.73 -1.73 -3.41
CA ALA A 232 16.88 -2.18 -2.66
C ALA A 232 17.21 -3.66 -2.90
N GLY A 233 16.19 -4.54 -2.93
CA GLY A 233 16.39 -5.98 -3.14
C GLY A 233 17.09 -6.34 -4.45
N LEU A 234 16.88 -5.55 -5.51
CA LEU A 234 17.51 -5.75 -6.81
C LEU A 234 18.86 -5.04 -6.93
N SER A 235 18.97 -3.83 -6.37
CA SER A 235 20.15 -2.98 -6.58
C SER A 235 21.30 -3.25 -5.61
N LEU A 236 21.04 -3.68 -4.36
CA LEU A 236 22.06 -3.92 -3.35
C LEU A 236 23.15 -4.91 -3.80
N PRO A 237 22.84 -6.07 -4.39
CA PRO A 237 23.88 -6.97 -4.90
C PRO A 237 24.72 -6.30 -5.98
N MET A 238 24.09 -5.58 -6.91
CA MET A 238 24.78 -4.90 -8.01
C MET A 238 25.65 -3.73 -7.54
N ILE A 239 25.25 -3.04 -6.47
CA ILE A 239 26.04 -1.99 -5.83
C ILE A 239 27.30 -2.60 -5.19
N ARG A 240 27.12 -3.70 -4.43
CA ARG A 240 28.24 -4.42 -3.79
C ARG A 240 29.24 -4.97 -4.80
N ASP A 241 28.76 -5.44 -5.95
CA ASP A 241 29.58 -5.91 -7.08
C ASP A 241 30.21 -4.77 -7.88
N GLY A 242 29.93 -3.48 -7.56
CA GLY A 242 30.40 -2.32 -8.31
C GLY A 242 29.77 -2.15 -9.69
N LYS A 243 28.70 -2.90 -10.00
CA LYS A 243 27.97 -2.83 -11.27
C LYS A 243 27.02 -1.64 -11.33
N LEU A 244 26.61 -1.12 -10.16
CA LEU A 244 25.86 0.11 -10.00
C LEU A 244 26.55 1.00 -8.97
N ARG A 245 26.41 2.30 -9.11
CA ARG A 245 26.80 3.27 -8.08
C ARG A 245 25.55 3.86 -7.45
N ALA A 246 25.43 3.72 -6.12
CA ALA A 246 24.42 4.40 -5.34
C ALA A 246 24.87 5.85 -5.06
N LEU A 247 23.99 6.82 -5.33
CA LEU A 247 24.25 8.23 -5.04
C LEU A 247 23.48 8.73 -3.83
N ALA A 248 22.27 8.20 -3.59
CA ALA A 248 21.43 8.54 -2.46
C ALA A 248 20.36 7.49 -2.22
N VAL A 249 19.73 7.53 -1.05
CA VAL A 249 18.47 6.82 -0.75
C VAL A 249 17.31 7.81 -0.70
N SER A 250 16.13 7.38 -1.14
CA SER A 250 14.97 8.27 -1.29
C SER A 250 14.18 8.52 0.00
N SER A 251 14.53 7.83 1.09
CA SER A 251 14.00 8.08 2.44
C SER A 251 14.71 9.24 3.13
N MET A 252 14.06 9.84 4.13
CA MET A 252 14.69 10.87 4.97
C MET A 252 15.88 10.32 5.76
N ALA A 253 15.80 9.08 6.24
CA ALA A 253 16.89 8.40 6.91
C ALA A 253 17.69 7.51 5.95
N ARG A 254 18.99 7.35 6.21
CA ARG A 254 19.85 6.42 5.50
C ARG A 254 19.39 4.97 5.73
N LEU A 255 19.66 4.11 4.78
CA LEU A 255 19.37 2.68 4.93
C LEU A 255 20.42 1.99 5.83
N PRO A 256 20.02 1.15 6.79
CA PRO A 256 20.98 0.37 7.59
C PRO A 256 21.87 -0.56 6.75
N SER A 257 21.39 -0.98 5.57
CA SER A 257 22.14 -1.81 4.61
C SER A 257 23.15 -1.05 3.76
N LEU A 258 23.11 0.30 3.77
CA LEU A 258 23.98 1.23 3.05
C LEU A 258 24.21 2.50 3.90
N PRO A 259 24.84 2.41 5.07
CA PRO A 259 24.99 3.55 5.99
C PRO A 259 25.87 4.67 5.42
N GLU A 260 26.75 4.34 4.47
CA GLU A 260 27.62 5.28 3.77
C GLU A 260 26.89 6.12 2.71
N VAL A 261 25.74 5.64 2.22
CA VAL A 261 24.95 6.36 1.18
C VAL A 261 24.01 7.35 1.88
N PRO A 262 24.12 8.66 1.59
CA PRO A 262 23.28 9.66 2.21
C PRO A 262 21.81 9.55 1.77
N SER A 263 20.92 10.17 2.53
CA SER A 263 19.58 10.42 2.02
C SER A 263 19.63 11.42 0.84
N PHE A 264 18.63 11.38 -0.02
CA PHE A 264 18.56 12.33 -1.14
C PHE A 264 18.43 13.77 -0.62
N ALA A 265 17.72 13.97 0.48
CA ALA A 265 17.61 15.25 1.16
C ALA A 265 18.97 15.77 1.63
N GLU A 266 19.81 14.93 2.27
CA GLU A 266 21.17 15.27 2.68
C GLU A 266 22.08 15.60 1.49
N ALA A 267 22.01 14.78 0.42
CA ALA A 267 22.93 14.84 -0.72
C ALA A 267 22.63 15.97 -1.71
N SER A 268 21.39 16.46 -1.76
CA SER A 268 20.92 17.38 -2.79
C SER A 268 20.65 18.80 -2.32
N GLY A 269 20.63 19.03 -1.00
CA GLY A 269 20.17 20.29 -0.42
C GLY A 269 18.67 20.55 -0.56
N ALA A 270 17.88 19.51 -0.83
CA ALA A 270 16.42 19.54 -0.88
C ALA A 270 15.84 18.83 0.35
N PRO A 271 15.69 19.50 1.49
CA PRO A 271 15.38 18.88 2.78
C PRO A 271 14.00 18.23 2.84
N ASP A 272 13.13 18.55 1.91
CA ASP A 272 11.77 18.04 1.75
C ASP A 272 11.67 16.88 0.73
N PHE A 273 12.81 16.41 0.18
CA PHE A 273 12.78 15.31 -0.79
C PHE A 273 12.66 13.96 -0.07
N GLU A 274 11.47 13.40 -0.13
CA GLU A 274 11.21 12.03 0.27
C GLU A 274 10.35 11.34 -0.81
N ALA A 275 10.76 10.14 -1.22
CA ALA A 275 10.05 9.33 -2.19
C ALA A 275 10.06 7.86 -1.76
N VAL A 276 9.01 7.45 -1.05
CA VAL A 276 8.89 6.12 -0.47
C VAL A 276 7.62 5.46 -0.99
N SER A 277 7.76 4.24 -1.54
CA SER A 277 6.60 3.38 -1.77
C SER A 277 6.20 2.69 -0.47
N TRP A 278 4.93 2.35 -0.35
CA TRP A 278 4.41 1.55 0.75
C TRP A 278 3.57 0.41 0.18
N HIS A 279 3.50 -0.69 0.94
CA HIS A 279 2.72 -1.86 0.54
C HIS A 279 1.81 -2.28 1.70
N CYS A 280 0.57 -2.56 1.37
CA CYS A 280 -0.44 -3.08 2.30
C CYS A 280 -1.08 -4.36 1.78
#